data_c7782a82a60ce360acde0097e164f4f0
#
_entry.id   c7782a82a60ce360acde0097e164f4f0
#
_cell.length_a   1.000
_cell.length_b   1.000
_cell.length_c   1.000
_cell.angle_alpha   90.00
_cell.angle_beta   90.00
_cell.angle_gamma   90.00
#
_symmetry.space_group_name_H-M   'P 1'
#
loop_
_entity.id
_entity.type
_entity.pdbx_description
1 polymer ?
#
loop_
_entity_poly.entity_id
_entity_poly.type
_entity_poly.pdbx_seq_one_letter_code
_entity_poly.pdbx_strand_id
1 'polypeptide(L)'
;MIHHLLSHSDGEDFLKVNQLFMEQLAYLARKLDAIQEGPRTLLDNTMLMHCSSMMAGAKHDNDQLPIIVLGGAGGRLKGGRALDYKDKPDRQLCRLFISMMDKMEVRPKTFGDAKLMLEEV
;
A
#
# COMPACT_ATOMS: atom_id res chain seq x y z
N MET A 1 0.28 17.95 -15.02
CA MET A 1 1.59 18.54 -15.35
C MET A 1 2.40 18.98 -14.12
N ILE A 2 1.81 19.61 -13.10
CA ILE A 2 2.50 20.05 -11.87
C ILE A 2 3.13 18.85 -11.12
N HIS A 3 2.41 17.75 -10.95
CA HIS A 3 2.92 16.56 -10.29
C HIS A 3 4.21 16.02 -10.96
N HIS A 4 4.23 15.94 -12.29
CA HIS A 4 5.40 15.49 -13.04
C HIS A 4 6.64 16.36 -12.79
N LEU A 5 6.47 17.69 -12.84
CA LEU A 5 7.59 18.60 -12.57
C LEU A 5 8.12 18.47 -11.14
N LEU A 6 7.24 18.37 -10.16
CA LEU A 6 7.63 18.24 -8.75
C LEU A 6 8.29 16.88 -8.44
N SER A 7 7.76 15.78 -8.99
CA SER A 7 8.29 14.44 -8.74
C SER A 7 9.70 14.21 -9.32
N HIS A 8 10.12 15.03 -10.29
CA HIS A 8 11.47 14.98 -10.86
C HIS A 8 12.46 15.94 -10.20
N SER A 9 12.04 16.73 -9.21
CA SER A 9 12.89 17.75 -8.60
C SER A 9 13.55 17.34 -7.28
N ASP A 10 13.10 16.27 -6.64
CA ASP A 10 13.52 15.81 -5.29
C ASP A 10 13.55 16.96 -4.24
N GLY A 11 12.71 17.99 -4.43
CA GLY A 11 12.70 19.20 -3.63
C GLY A 11 11.66 19.20 -2.50
N GLU A 12 11.71 20.25 -1.66
CA GLU A 12 10.76 20.44 -0.54
C GLU A 12 9.30 20.45 -1.00
N ASP A 13 9.00 20.98 -2.17
CA ASP A 13 7.63 21.03 -2.68
C ASP A 13 7.10 19.62 -3.03
N PHE A 14 7.97 18.72 -3.45
CA PHE A 14 7.58 17.30 -3.62
C PHE A 14 7.28 16.63 -2.27
N LEU A 15 8.04 16.96 -1.22
CA LEU A 15 7.74 16.48 0.14
C LEU A 15 6.38 16.97 0.62
N LYS A 16 6.01 18.22 0.37
CA LYS A 16 4.67 18.76 0.69
C LYS A 16 3.55 18.02 -0.06
N VAL A 17 3.78 17.66 -1.33
CA VAL A 17 2.81 16.86 -2.10
C VAL A 17 2.65 15.46 -1.48
N ASN A 18 3.74 14.80 -1.11
CA ASN A 18 3.67 13.50 -0.44
C ASN A 18 2.98 13.60 0.93
N GLN A 19 3.26 14.64 1.69
CA GLN A 19 2.56 14.92 2.94
C GLN A 19 1.06 15.07 2.72
N LEU A 20 0.64 15.84 1.73
CA LEU A 20 -0.77 15.99 1.38
C LEU A 20 -1.42 14.63 1.08
N PHE A 21 -0.77 13.75 0.33
CA PHE A 21 -1.31 12.40 0.05
C PHE A 21 -1.45 11.58 1.33
N MET A 22 -0.48 11.67 2.26
CA MET A 22 -0.57 10.99 3.56
C MET A 22 -1.71 11.55 4.42
N GLU A 23 -1.92 12.86 4.41
CA GLU A 23 -3.04 13.50 5.11
C GLU A 23 -4.40 13.06 4.55
N GLN A 24 -4.52 12.94 3.21
CA GLN A 24 -5.73 12.42 2.57
C GLN A 24 -5.96 10.94 2.89
N LEU A 25 -4.93 10.12 2.91
CA LEU A 25 -5.03 8.72 3.33
C LEU A 25 -5.49 8.61 4.78
N ALA A 26 -4.89 9.39 5.68
CA ALA A 26 -5.26 9.44 7.09
C ALA A 26 -6.70 9.98 7.29
N TYR A 27 -7.11 10.95 6.50
CA TYR A 27 -8.49 11.46 6.51
C TYR A 27 -9.48 10.36 6.10
N LEU A 28 -9.21 9.65 5.00
CA LEU A 28 -10.05 8.55 4.54
C LEU A 28 -10.13 7.44 5.59
N ALA A 29 -9.00 7.03 6.14
CA ALA A 29 -8.95 6.00 7.19
C ALA A 29 -9.81 6.39 8.40
N ARG A 30 -9.69 7.63 8.91
CA ARG A 30 -10.53 8.13 10.01
C ARG A 30 -12.02 8.14 9.66
N LYS A 31 -12.38 8.46 8.42
CA LYS A 31 -13.79 8.43 7.97
C LYS A 31 -14.34 7.02 7.95
N LEU A 32 -13.57 6.06 7.47
CA LEU A 32 -13.99 4.64 7.47
C LEU A 32 -14.05 4.07 8.90
N ASP A 33 -13.12 4.47 9.76
CA ASP A 33 -13.10 4.03 11.15
C ASP A 33 -14.27 4.59 11.98
N ALA A 34 -14.79 5.74 11.60
CA ALA A 34 -15.98 6.34 12.24
C ALA A 34 -17.31 5.69 11.83
N ILE A 35 -17.32 4.82 10.82
CA ILE A 35 -18.53 4.14 10.34
C ILE A 35 -18.60 2.75 10.97
N GLN A 36 -19.65 2.53 11.79
CA GLN A 36 -19.89 1.23 12.42
C GLN A 36 -20.50 0.26 11.41
N GLU A 37 -19.96 -0.95 11.33
CA GLU A 37 -20.46 -2.04 10.49
C GLU A 37 -20.53 -3.33 11.33
N GLY A 38 -21.69 -3.56 11.95
CA GLY A 38 -21.87 -4.63 12.91
C GLY A 38 -20.95 -4.45 14.14
N PRO A 39 -20.18 -5.47 14.55
CA PRO A 39 -19.26 -5.41 15.69
C PRO A 39 -17.93 -4.73 15.38
N ARG A 40 -17.72 -4.29 14.15
CA ARG A 40 -16.48 -3.70 13.64
C ARG A 40 -16.74 -2.34 12.99
N THR A 41 -15.67 -1.63 12.68
CA THR A 41 -15.76 -0.45 11.83
C THR A 41 -15.65 -0.83 10.35
N LEU A 42 -16.04 0.09 9.47
CA LEU A 42 -15.87 -0.12 8.03
C LEU A 42 -14.36 -0.22 7.67
N LEU A 43 -13.47 0.46 8.42
CA LEU A 43 -12.03 0.31 8.26
C LEU A 43 -11.57 -1.11 8.63
N ASP A 44 -12.10 -1.70 9.71
CA ASP A 44 -11.77 -3.07 10.09
C ASP A 44 -12.11 -4.09 9.00
N ASN A 45 -13.14 -3.81 8.21
CA ASN A 45 -13.59 -4.68 7.11
C ASN A 45 -12.99 -4.32 5.75
N THR A 46 -12.17 -3.27 5.69
CA THR A 46 -11.55 -2.76 4.44
C THR A 46 -10.07 -3.10 4.39
N MET A 47 -9.51 -3.14 3.19
CA MET A 47 -8.08 -3.00 2.92
C MET A 47 -7.85 -1.76 2.06
N LEU A 48 -7.12 -0.80 2.58
CA LEU A 48 -6.63 0.37 1.85
C LEU A 48 -5.15 0.20 1.58
N MET A 49 -4.76 0.30 0.32
CA MET A 49 -3.35 0.32 -0.05
C MET A 49 -2.99 1.67 -0.64
N HIS A 50 -1.94 2.27 -0.11
CA HIS A 50 -1.26 3.40 -0.71
C HIS A 50 0.16 3.01 -1.09
N CYS A 51 0.55 3.27 -2.30
CA CYS A 51 1.91 3.03 -2.78
C CYS A 51 2.32 4.08 -3.80
N SER A 52 3.62 4.30 -3.91
CA SER A 52 4.20 4.98 -5.07
C SER A 52 4.63 3.92 -6.10
N SER A 53 4.65 4.30 -7.37
CA SER A 53 5.24 3.47 -8.43
C SER A 53 6.76 3.61 -8.51
N MET A 54 7.34 4.56 -7.75
CA MET A 54 8.76 4.87 -7.75
C MET A 54 9.21 5.28 -6.35
N MET A 55 10.42 4.92 -5.98
CA MET A 55 11.10 5.43 -4.78
C MET A 55 11.65 6.83 -5.03
N ALA A 56 12.29 7.05 -6.18
CA ALA A 56 12.85 8.33 -6.59
C ALA A 56 12.37 8.67 -8.01
N GLY A 57 11.54 9.72 -8.13
CA GLY A 57 10.92 10.11 -9.39
C GLY A 57 11.94 10.59 -10.43
N ALA A 58 12.96 11.35 -10.02
CA ALA A 58 13.99 11.86 -10.92
C ALA A 58 14.82 10.75 -11.60
N LYS A 59 15.01 9.62 -10.92
CA LYS A 59 15.77 8.47 -11.41
C LYS A 59 14.91 7.37 -12.00
N HIS A 60 13.57 7.49 -11.91
CA HIS A 60 12.61 6.44 -12.21
C HIS A 60 12.93 5.12 -11.48
N ASP A 61 13.44 5.25 -10.24
CA ASP A 61 13.81 4.11 -9.41
C ASP A 61 12.54 3.44 -8.85
N ASN A 62 12.34 2.18 -9.19
CA ASN A 62 11.21 1.37 -8.75
C ASN A 62 11.65 0.16 -7.89
N ASP A 63 12.88 0.16 -7.40
CA ASP A 63 13.45 -0.99 -6.70
C ASP A 63 12.93 -1.14 -5.27
N GLN A 64 12.66 -0.05 -4.56
CA GLN A 64 12.23 -0.05 -3.15
C GLN A 64 10.97 0.80 -2.98
N LEU A 65 9.83 0.24 -3.32
CA LEU A 65 8.57 0.97 -3.27
C LEU A 65 8.06 1.13 -1.83
N PRO A 66 7.78 2.37 -1.37
CA PRO A 66 7.10 2.57 -0.09
C PRO A 66 5.62 2.19 -0.24
N ILE A 67 5.17 1.29 0.64
CA ILE A 67 3.80 0.77 0.61
C ILE A 67 3.21 0.85 2.01
N ILE A 68 1.99 1.36 2.11
CA ILE A 68 1.21 1.38 3.33
C ILE A 68 -0.07 0.59 3.08
N VAL A 69 -0.39 -0.37 3.95
CA VAL A 69 -1.66 -1.08 3.94
C VAL A 69 -2.36 -0.81 5.26
N LEU A 70 -3.58 -0.30 5.19
CA LEU A 70 -4.43 0.05 6.33
C LEU A 70 -5.71 -0.77 6.31
N GLY A 71 -6.30 -0.95 7.50
CA GLY A 71 -7.54 -1.69 7.70
C GLY A 71 -7.34 -3.11 8.15
N GLY A 72 -8.42 -3.83 8.36
CA GLY A 72 -8.40 -5.15 8.99
C GLY A 72 -8.74 -6.32 8.07
N ALA A 73 -9.24 -6.06 6.86
CA ALA A 73 -9.74 -7.11 5.96
C ALA A 73 -10.70 -8.11 6.66
N GLY A 74 -11.59 -7.60 7.52
CA GLY A 74 -12.47 -8.45 8.31
C GLY A 74 -11.76 -9.28 9.39
N GLY A 75 -10.59 -8.84 9.85
CA GLY A 75 -9.74 -9.55 10.82
C GLY A 75 -8.69 -10.46 10.19
N ARG A 76 -8.54 -10.43 8.88
CA ARG A 76 -7.57 -11.24 8.13
C ARG A 76 -6.24 -10.53 7.88
N LEU A 77 -6.17 -9.22 8.09
CA LEU A 77 -4.95 -8.42 7.97
C LEU A 77 -4.41 -8.08 9.35
N LYS A 78 -3.15 -8.40 9.60
CA LYS A 78 -2.48 -8.07 10.86
C LYS A 78 -1.74 -6.73 10.71
N GLY A 79 -2.27 -5.68 11.31
CA GLY A 79 -1.68 -4.35 11.32
C GLY A 79 -0.60 -4.14 12.39
N GLY A 80 -0.13 -2.89 12.52
CA GLY A 80 0.78 -2.45 13.59
C GLY A 80 2.22 -2.96 13.43
N ARG A 81 2.70 -3.24 12.21
CA ARG A 81 4.04 -3.77 11.94
C ARG A 81 4.64 -3.14 10.69
N ALA A 82 5.96 -3.16 10.61
CA ALA A 82 6.72 -2.85 9.42
C ALA A 82 7.36 -4.13 8.87
N LEU A 83 7.28 -4.31 7.57
CA LEU A 83 7.91 -5.44 6.87
C LEU A 83 8.95 -4.87 5.91
N ASP A 84 10.18 -5.34 6.02
CA ASP A 84 11.28 -4.93 5.15
C ASP A 84 11.66 -6.08 4.21
N TYR A 85 11.51 -5.83 2.92
CA TYR A 85 11.87 -6.77 1.85
C TYR A 85 13.13 -6.35 1.09
N LYS A 86 13.84 -5.32 1.57
CA LYS A 86 15.13 -4.95 1.02
C LYS A 86 16.06 -6.16 1.05
N ASP A 87 16.77 -6.37 -0.03
CA ASP A 87 17.74 -7.45 -0.20
C ASP A 87 17.16 -8.89 -0.06
N LYS A 88 15.83 -9.04 0.04
CA LYS A 88 15.20 -10.36 0.00
C LYS A 88 14.94 -10.80 -1.44
N PRO A 89 15.09 -12.09 -1.76
CA PRO A 89 14.65 -12.63 -3.05
C PRO A 89 13.11 -12.57 -3.15
N ASP A 90 12.61 -12.63 -4.36
CA ASP A 90 11.18 -12.78 -4.63
C ASP A 90 10.29 -11.70 -3.98
N ARG A 91 10.73 -10.43 -4.04
CA ARG A 91 10.06 -9.27 -3.46
C ARG A 91 9.16 -8.51 -4.45
N GLN A 92 8.67 -9.18 -5.47
CA GLN A 92 7.80 -8.57 -6.48
C GLN A 92 6.53 -8.00 -5.83
N LEU A 93 6.14 -6.79 -6.22
CA LEU A 93 4.91 -6.17 -5.73
C LEU A 93 3.66 -7.01 -6.01
N CYS A 94 3.65 -7.75 -7.13
CA CYS A 94 2.54 -8.62 -7.47
C CYS A 94 2.31 -9.75 -6.46
N ARG A 95 3.31 -10.13 -5.66
CA ARG A 95 3.13 -11.07 -4.54
C ARG A 95 2.28 -10.47 -3.42
N LEU A 96 2.47 -9.17 -3.11
CA LEU A 96 1.60 -8.47 -2.17
C LEU A 96 0.15 -8.45 -2.68
N PHE A 97 -0.05 -8.19 -3.97
CA PHE A 97 -1.41 -8.23 -4.54
C PHE A 97 -2.05 -9.61 -4.45
N ILE A 98 -1.30 -10.71 -4.66
CA ILE A 98 -1.81 -12.06 -4.45
C ILE A 98 -2.20 -12.27 -2.98
N SER A 99 -1.39 -11.79 -2.01
CA SER A 99 -1.73 -11.86 -0.59
C SER A 99 -3.01 -11.09 -0.24
N MET A 100 -3.17 -9.90 -0.79
CA MET A 100 -4.38 -9.10 -0.60
C MET A 100 -5.60 -9.76 -1.23
N MET A 101 -5.46 -10.32 -2.43
CA MET A 101 -6.54 -11.07 -3.10
C MET A 101 -6.93 -12.31 -2.32
N ASP A 102 -5.99 -13.06 -1.74
CA ASP A 102 -6.30 -14.23 -0.91
C ASP A 102 -7.14 -13.85 0.31
N LYS A 103 -6.87 -12.70 0.93
CA LYS A 103 -7.70 -12.17 2.03
C LYS A 103 -9.13 -11.82 1.60
N MET A 104 -9.34 -11.57 0.33
CA MET A 104 -10.65 -11.36 -0.30
C MET A 104 -11.24 -12.64 -0.91
N GLU A 105 -10.64 -13.81 -0.62
CA GLU A 105 -11.03 -15.13 -1.15
C GLU A 105 -10.88 -15.27 -2.69
N VAL A 106 -10.09 -14.41 -3.30
CA VAL A 106 -9.74 -14.48 -4.72
C VAL A 106 -8.36 -15.09 -4.84
N ARG A 107 -8.27 -16.29 -5.42
CA ARG A 107 -7.04 -17.10 -5.46
C ARG A 107 -6.58 -17.39 -6.87
N PRO A 108 -5.98 -16.41 -7.57
CA PRO A 108 -5.43 -16.63 -8.89
C PRO A 108 -4.19 -17.54 -8.82
N LYS A 109 -3.94 -18.33 -9.84
CA LYS A 109 -2.70 -19.12 -9.93
C LYS A 109 -1.47 -18.26 -10.15
N THR A 110 -1.64 -17.12 -10.80
CA THR A 110 -0.58 -16.14 -11.09
C THR A 110 -1.18 -14.74 -11.16
N PHE A 111 -0.39 -13.72 -10.85
CA PHE A 111 -0.76 -12.33 -11.06
C PHE A 111 0.50 -11.53 -11.43
N GLY A 112 0.48 -10.88 -12.61
CA GLY A 112 1.65 -10.20 -13.15
C GLY A 112 2.86 -11.13 -13.25
N ASP A 113 3.95 -10.74 -12.61
CA ASP A 113 5.21 -11.48 -12.54
C ASP A 113 5.29 -12.46 -11.35
N ALA A 114 4.25 -12.55 -10.52
CA ALA A 114 4.24 -13.37 -9.31
C ALA A 114 3.37 -14.64 -9.46
N LYS A 115 3.84 -15.71 -8.81
CA LYS A 115 3.14 -17.01 -8.69
C LYS A 115 2.84 -17.39 -7.24
N LEU A 116 3.42 -16.70 -6.30
CA LEU A 116 3.30 -16.97 -4.86
C LEU A 116 2.91 -15.68 -4.13
N MET A 117 2.20 -15.80 -3.03
CA MET A 117 1.92 -14.69 -2.13
C MET A 117 3.14 -14.31 -1.27
N LEU A 118 3.10 -13.15 -0.64
CA LEU A 118 3.97 -12.82 0.49
C LEU A 118 3.38 -13.45 1.75
N GLU A 119 4.09 -14.39 2.36
CA GLU A 119 3.58 -15.17 3.49
C GLU A 119 3.37 -14.35 4.76
N GLU A 120 4.14 -13.29 4.92
CA GLU A 120 4.10 -12.43 6.11
C GLU A 120 2.95 -11.40 6.11
N VAL A 121 2.19 -11.28 5.03
CA VAL A 121 1.11 -10.27 4.89
C VAL A 121 -0.25 -10.81 5.31
#